data_bdd4acb04bd4ef1e37be4afc4bc42724
#
_entry.id   bdd4acb04bd4ef1e37be4afc4bc42724
#
_cell.length_a   1.000
_cell.length_b   1.000
_cell.length_c   1.000
_cell.angle_alpha   90.00
_cell.angle_beta   90.00
_cell.angle_gamma   90.00
#
_symmetry.space_group_name_H-M   'P 1'
#
loop_
_entity.id
_entity.type
_entity.pdbx_description
1 polymer ?
#
loop_
_entity_poly.entity_id
_entity_poly.type
_entity_poly.pdbx_seq_one_letter_code
_entity_poly.pdbx_strand_id
1 'polypeptide(L)'
;LGELLAYASLLYEAYPVRVSGQDVERGTFSHRHAVVTLEDSKEEYVPLKHLSSMQGDFSIYNSLLSEYGVLGFEYGYAMSNPYSLVIWEAQFGDFFNGAQIIVDQFLIAAEDKWACMNGLVMLLPHGYEGQGAEHSSARLERFLSQCAEDNIQVVNCTTPANFFHVLRRQVKWPFRKPLIVFTPKSLLRHPKCVSTMDDLAKGRFTEVYDDAFVNKKKVKKVTMCSGKLYYDLLAAREDNKREDVALVRVEQLYPFPQKAIDEVLSTFDDNVALVWAQEEPSNMGAWDFLQRTWKGKKLACVSRHESGSPASGSMKRFQQRQKLIIDTVFN
;
A
#
# COMPACT_ATOMS: atom_id res chain seq x y z
N LEU A 1 -7.56 -10.76 6.02
CA LEU A 1 -7.68 -10.99 7.47
C LEU A 1 -6.97 -9.90 8.28
N GLY A 2 -5.72 -9.49 7.94
CA GLY A 2 -4.99 -8.46 8.69
C GLY A 2 -5.74 -7.13 8.81
N GLU A 3 -6.42 -6.70 7.76
CA GLU A 3 -7.29 -5.52 7.74
C GLU A 3 -8.42 -5.63 8.78
N LEU A 4 -9.22 -6.70 8.72
CA LEU A 4 -10.34 -6.91 9.64
C LEU A 4 -9.89 -7.06 11.10
N LEU A 5 -8.72 -7.65 11.34
CA LEU A 5 -8.12 -7.71 12.67
C LEU A 5 -7.70 -6.33 13.16
N ALA A 6 -7.20 -5.44 12.27
CA ALA A 6 -6.91 -4.06 12.64
C ALA A 6 -8.19 -3.34 13.09
N TYR A 7 -9.27 -3.46 12.31
CA TYR A 7 -10.56 -2.88 12.68
C TYR A 7 -11.06 -3.44 14.00
N ALA A 8 -11.12 -4.77 14.13
CA ALA A 8 -11.60 -5.44 15.34
C ALA A 8 -10.84 -5.00 16.59
N SER A 9 -9.50 -4.94 16.51
CA SER A 9 -8.67 -4.55 17.65
C SER A 9 -8.86 -3.08 18.04
N LEU A 10 -9.02 -2.17 17.07
CA LEU A 10 -9.30 -0.76 17.33
C LEU A 10 -10.70 -0.59 17.94
N LEU A 11 -11.70 -1.26 17.40
CA LEU A 11 -13.06 -1.25 17.94
C LEU A 11 -13.09 -1.75 19.39
N TYR A 12 -12.40 -2.85 19.66
CA TYR A 12 -12.30 -3.38 21.02
C TYR A 12 -11.64 -2.42 22.01
N GLU A 13 -10.73 -1.58 21.52
CA GLU A 13 -10.09 -0.50 22.26
C GLU A 13 -10.91 0.81 22.24
N ALA A 14 -12.18 0.77 21.86
CA ALA A 14 -13.13 1.86 21.80
C ALA A 14 -12.81 2.97 20.76
N TYR A 15 -11.98 2.69 19.76
CA TYR A 15 -11.80 3.58 18.61
C TYR A 15 -12.87 3.32 17.56
N PRO A 16 -13.63 4.34 17.13
CA PRO A 16 -14.57 4.16 16.03
C PRO A 16 -13.84 3.89 14.69
N VAL A 17 -14.45 3.06 13.84
CA VAL A 17 -13.94 2.76 12.50
C VAL A 17 -15.03 3.01 11.48
N ARG A 18 -14.75 3.83 10.48
CA ARG A 18 -15.64 4.12 9.36
C ARG A 18 -14.96 3.77 8.04
N VAL A 19 -15.64 2.99 7.21
CA VAL A 19 -15.18 2.60 5.86
C VAL A 19 -16.24 2.97 4.84
N SER A 20 -15.87 3.65 3.78
CA SER A 20 -16.75 3.92 2.65
C SER A 20 -16.04 3.72 1.32
N GLY A 21 -16.79 3.48 0.28
CA GLY A 21 -16.31 3.28 -1.08
C GLY A 21 -17.25 2.37 -1.85
N GLN A 22 -16.95 2.16 -3.12
CA GLN A 22 -17.77 1.29 -3.96
C GLN A 22 -17.48 -0.17 -3.60
N ASP A 23 -18.54 -0.94 -3.32
CA ASP A 23 -18.49 -2.37 -3.02
C ASP A 23 -17.61 -2.73 -1.79
N VAL A 24 -17.48 -1.82 -0.83
CA VAL A 24 -16.58 -2.03 0.34
C VAL A 24 -17.11 -3.03 1.35
N GLU A 25 -18.43 -3.22 1.46
CA GLU A 25 -19.03 -4.16 2.41
C GLU A 25 -18.59 -5.59 2.15
N ARG A 26 -18.55 -6.00 0.89
CA ARG A 26 -17.99 -7.27 0.44
C ARG A 26 -16.49 -7.16 0.13
N GLY A 27 -16.06 -6.01 -0.37
CA GLY A 27 -14.80 -5.75 -1.03
C GLY A 27 -14.80 -6.19 -2.49
N THR A 28 -14.32 -5.34 -3.39
CA THR A 28 -14.29 -5.58 -4.85
C THR A 28 -13.70 -6.95 -5.22
N PHE A 29 -12.73 -7.42 -4.46
CA PHE A 29 -12.06 -8.72 -4.68
C PHE A 29 -12.64 -9.85 -3.81
N SER A 30 -13.87 -9.70 -3.28
CA SER A 30 -14.51 -10.67 -2.37
C SER A 30 -13.60 -11.05 -1.20
N HIS A 31 -13.02 -10.06 -0.54
CA HIS A 31 -11.96 -10.26 0.46
C HIS A 31 -12.36 -9.78 1.87
N ARG A 32 -13.38 -8.93 1.98
CA ARG A 32 -13.76 -8.33 3.26
C ARG A 32 -14.97 -9.01 3.89
N HIS A 33 -16.10 -9.10 3.19
CA HIS A 33 -17.35 -9.67 3.71
C HIS A 33 -17.68 -9.14 5.10
N ALA A 34 -17.65 -7.81 5.27
CA ALA A 34 -17.91 -7.16 6.54
C ALA A 34 -19.41 -7.13 6.88
N VAL A 35 -20.26 -7.23 5.87
CA VAL A 35 -21.71 -7.36 5.99
C VAL A 35 -22.13 -8.71 5.39
N VAL A 36 -22.93 -9.47 6.13
CA VAL A 36 -23.49 -10.75 5.72
C VAL A 36 -25.01 -10.60 5.68
N THR A 37 -25.63 -10.90 4.54
CA THR A 37 -27.09 -10.88 4.39
C THR A 37 -27.64 -12.28 4.60
N LEU A 38 -28.66 -12.39 5.44
CA LEU A 38 -29.39 -13.64 5.66
C LEU A 38 -30.23 -13.98 4.42
N GLU A 39 -30.12 -15.21 3.95
CA GLU A 39 -30.74 -15.65 2.70
C GLU A 39 -32.28 -15.54 2.74
N ASP A 40 -32.87 -15.90 3.86
CA ASP A 40 -34.35 -16.00 4.01
C ASP A 40 -35.03 -14.67 4.34
N SER A 41 -34.35 -13.74 5.02
CA SER A 41 -34.99 -12.52 5.56
C SER A 41 -34.46 -11.22 4.96
N LYS A 42 -33.33 -11.26 4.26
CA LYS A 42 -32.54 -10.09 3.81
C LYS A 42 -32.06 -9.20 4.96
N GLU A 43 -32.10 -9.67 6.20
CA GLU A 43 -31.50 -9.00 7.33
C GLU A 43 -29.99 -9.01 7.20
N GLU A 44 -29.36 -7.92 7.59
CA GLU A 44 -27.92 -7.78 7.54
C GLU A 44 -27.32 -8.04 8.92
N TYR A 45 -26.26 -8.83 8.95
CA TYR A 45 -25.44 -9.05 10.12
C TYR A 45 -24.03 -8.53 9.89
N VAL A 46 -23.54 -7.69 10.81
CA VAL A 46 -22.23 -7.07 10.75
C VAL A 46 -21.40 -7.54 11.94
N PRO A 47 -20.54 -8.57 11.78
CA PRO A 47 -19.80 -9.17 12.90
C PRO A 47 -19.02 -8.17 13.74
N LEU A 48 -18.40 -7.15 13.08
CA LEU A 48 -17.59 -6.14 13.77
C LEU A 48 -18.39 -5.17 14.66
N LYS A 49 -19.72 -5.18 14.60
CA LYS A 49 -20.60 -4.44 15.54
C LYS A 49 -20.86 -5.19 16.84
N HIS A 50 -20.41 -6.45 16.95
CA HIS A 50 -20.80 -7.37 18.04
C HIS A 50 -19.60 -8.01 18.74
N LEU A 51 -18.46 -7.28 18.84
CA LEU A 51 -17.25 -7.78 19.51
C LEU A 51 -17.31 -7.63 21.04
N SER A 52 -17.87 -6.52 21.51
CA SER A 52 -17.99 -6.17 22.93
C SER A 52 -19.07 -5.11 23.12
N SER A 53 -19.68 -5.09 24.29
CA SER A 53 -20.65 -4.04 24.68
C SER A 53 -20.00 -2.66 24.89
N MET A 54 -18.68 -2.60 25.02
CA MET A 54 -17.91 -1.36 25.27
C MET A 54 -17.08 -0.93 24.06
N GLN A 55 -17.27 -1.57 22.90
CA GLN A 55 -16.47 -1.25 21.70
C GLN A 55 -16.81 0.11 21.09
N GLY A 56 -15.91 0.62 20.26
CA GLY A 56 -16.17 1.77 19.38
C GLY A 56 -17.18 1.42 18.25
N ASP A 57 -17.77 2.45 17.67
CA ASP A 57 -18.73 2.29 16.58
C ASP A 57 -18.07 1.81 15.28
N PHE A 58 -18.64 0.80 14.64
CA PHE A 58 -18.26 0.35 13.32
C PHE A 58 -19.30 0.77 12.28
N SER A 59 -18.84 1.48 11.27
CA SER A 59 -19.66 1.92 10.13
C SER A 59 -19.00 1.53 8.82
N ILE A 60 -19.74 0.85 7.94
CA ILE A 60 -19.28 0.52 6.60
C ILE A 60 -20.41 0.73 5.60
N TYR A 61 -20.11 1.37 4.46
CA TYR A 61 -21.14 1.76 3.50
C TYR A 61 -20.63 1.64 2.06
N ASN A 62 -21.38 0.93 1.24
CA ASN A 62 -21.22 1.01 -0.21
C ASN A 62 -21.62 2.41 -0.67
N SER A 63 -20.67 3.13 -1.23
CA SER A 63 -20.86 4.53 -1.62
C SER A 63 -21.55 4.66 -2.98
N LEU A 64 -22.01 5.87 -3.25
CA LEU A 64 -22.40 6.28 -4.59
C LEU A 64 -21.22 6.24 -5.57
N LEU A 65 -21.50 6.16 -6.85
CA LEU A 65 -20.53 6.23 -7.93
C LEU A 65 -20.10 7.70 -8.16
N SER A 66 -19.34 8.22 -7.22
CA SER A 66 -18.76 9.57 -7.27
C SER A 66 -17.56 9.63 -6.32
N GLU A 67 -16.38 9.40 -6.85
CA GLU A 67 -15.12 9.48 -6.08
C GLU A 67 -14.92 10.88 -5.49
N TYR A 68 -15.20 11.92 -6.28
CA TYR A 68 -15.12 13.32 -5.85
C TYR A 68 -16.00 13.61 -4.62
N GLY A 69 -17.30 13.28 -4.71
CA GLY A 69 -18.25 13.57 -3.65
C GLY A 69 -17.98 12.75 -2.39
N VAL A 70 -17.66 11.47 -2.56
CA VAL A 70 -17.44 10.56 -1.43
C VAL A 70 -16.13 10.89 -0.72
N LEU A 71 -15.01 11.07 -1.44
CA LEU A 71 -13.74 11.45 -0.82
C LEU A 71 -13.85 12.81 -0.11
N GLY A 72 -14.55 13.77 -0.71
CA GLY A 72 -14.78 15.08 -0.08
C GLY A 72 -15.59 14.97 1.21
N PHE A 73 -16.61 14.10 1.23
CA PHE A 73 -17.39 13.82 2.45
C PHE A 73 -16.52 13.17 3.53
N GLU A 74 -15.77 12.12 3.20
CA GLU A 74 -14.94 11.40 4.17
C GLU A 74 -13.78 12.27 4.68
N TYR A 75 -13.26 13.19 3.87
CA TYR A 75 -12.30 14.19 4.32
C TYR A 75 -12.91 15.09 5.41
N GLY A 76 -14.11 15.63 5.18
CA GLY A 76 -14.83 16.46 6.17
C GLY A 76 -15.19 15.67 7.42
N TYR A 77 -15.60 14.40 7.27
CA TYR A 77 -15.90 13.52 8.40
C TYR A 77 -14.66 13.27 9.26
N ALA A 78 -13.51 12.98 8.64
CA ALA A 78 -12.25 12.76 9.35
C ALA A 78 -11.75 14.01 10.08
N MET A 79 -12.02 15.21 9.55
CA MET A 79 -11.75 16.48 10.27
C MET A 79 -12.61 16.63 11.51
N SER A 80 -13.90 16.29 11.41
CA SER A 80 -14.86 16.41 12.52
C SER A 80 -14.63 15.37 13.61
N ASN A 81 -14.03 14.24 13.26
CA ASN A 81 -13.80 13.11 14.17
C ASN A 81 -12.36 12.58 14.08
N PRO A 82 -11.38 13.31 14.64
CA PRO A 82 -9.96 12.97 14.52
C PRO A 82 -9.55 11.72 15.31
N TYR A 83 -10.40 11.19 16.16
CA TYR A 83 -10.14 9.98 16.94
C TYR A 83 -10.66 8.69 16.29
N SER A 84 -11.32 8.80 15.14
CA SER A 84 -11.79 7.65 14.37
C SER A 84 -10.79 7.25 13.30
N LEU A 85 -10.76 5.96 12.98
CA LEU A 85 -10.15 5.48 11.73
C LEU A 85 -11.18 5.68 10.60
N VAL A 86 -10.96 6.68 9.77
CA VAL A 86 -11.82 6.99 8.63
C VAL A 86 -11.12 6.55 7.36
N ILE A 87 -11.80 5.73 6.57
CA ILE A 87 -11.23 5.08 5.37
C ILE A 87 -12.14 5.33 4.17
N TRP A 88 -11.56 5.80 3.08
CA TRP A 88 -12.14 5.71 1.76
C TRP A 88 -11.38 4.70 0.91
N GLU A 89 -12.08 3.73 0.31
CA GLU A 89 -11.51 2.77 -0.61
C GLU A 89 -12.01 3.02 -2.03
N ALA A 90 -11.09 3.22 -2.96
CA ALA A 90 -11.43 3.21 -4.38
C ALA A 90 -11.72 1.77 -4.83
N GLN A 91 -12.67 1.56 -5.74
CA GLN A 91 -12.95 0.23 -6.29
C GLN A 91 -11.72 -0.37 -6.98
N PHE A 92 -11.02 0.44 -7.77
CA PHE A 92 -9.64 0.28 -8.22
C PHE A 92 -8.92 1.61 -7.96
N GLY A 93 -7.64 1.55 -7.62
CA GLY A 93 -6.88 2.73 -7.31
C GLY A 93 -6.78 3.73 -8.47
N ASP A 94 -6.88 3.26 -9.71
CA ASP A 94 -6.96 4.12 -10.90
C ASP A 94 -8.08 5.16 -10.80
N PHE A 95 -9.21 4.80 -10.18
CA PHE A 95 -10.41 5.65 -10.15
C PHE A 95 -10.31 6.82 -9.15
N PHE A 96 -9.27 6.88 -8.31
CA PHE A 96 -9.06 8.08 -7.50
C PHE A 96 -8.88 9.34 -8.36
N ASN A 97 -8.54 9.19 -9.64
CA ASN A 97 -8.41 10.31 -10.57
C ASN A 97 -9.68 11.17 -10.65
N GLY A 98 -10.85 10.58 -10.45
CA GLY A 98 -12.12 11.30 -10.33
C GLY A 98 -12.22 12.21 -9.10
N ALA A 99 -11.37 11.99 -8.09
CA ALA A 99 -11.29 12.79 -6.87
C ALA A 99 -9.99 13.59 -6.75
N GLN A 100 -9.21 13.71 -7.82
CA GLN A 100 -7.90 14.40 -7.80
C GLN A 100 -8.00 15.82 -7.24
N ILE A 101 -9.09 16.53 -7.48
CA ILE A 101 -9.34 17.89 -6.98
C ILE A 101 -9.35 17.90 -5.45
N ILE A 102 -9.99 16.90 -4.82
CA ILE A 102 -10.04 16.77 -3.36
C ILE A 102 -8.64 16.43 -2.81
N VAL A 103 -7.91 15.56 -3.50
CA VAL A 103 -6.54 15.22 -3.13
C VAL A 103 -5.66 16.47 -3.14
N ASP A 104 -5.63 17.19 -4.28
CA ASP A 104 -4.72 18.31 -4.49
C ASP A 104 -5.04 19.51 -3.60
N GLN A 105 -6.32 19.86 -3.45
CA GLN A 105 -6.72 21.11 -2.80
C GLN A 105 -6.97 20.97 -1.31
N PHE A 106 -7.28 19.78 -0.82
CA PHE A 106 -7.66 19.56 0.57
C PHE A 106 -6.72 18.56 1.24
N LEU A 107 -6.68 17.31 0.79
CA LEU A 107 -6.02 16.24 1.53
C LEU A 107 -4.51 16.50 1.73
N ILE A 108 -3.82 16.92 0.68
CA ILE A 108 -2.36 17.11 0.68
C ILE A 108 -1.97 18.49 1.20
N ALA A 109 -2.78 19.52 0.91
CA ALA A 109 -2.41 20.90 1.10
C ALA A 109 -3.04 21.57 2.33
N ALA A 110 -3.99 20.93 3.01
CA ALA A 110 -4.77 21.59 4.07
C ALA A 110 -3.94 21.99 5.29
N GLU A 111 -2.91 21.22 5.62
CA GLU A 111 -2.05 21.55 6.74
C GLU A 111 -1.26 22.84 6.50
N ASP A 112 -0.65 22.97 5.33
CA ASP A 112 0.08 24.19 4.94
C ASP A 112 -0.86 25.40 4.76
N LYS A 113 -2.00 25.19 4.05
CA LYS A 113 -2.94 26.28 3.75
C LYS A 113 -3.72 26.79 4.95
N TRP A 114 -4.11 25.89 5.87
CA TRP A 114 -5.09 26.20 6.91
C TRP A 114 -4.71 25.69 8.30
N ALA A 115 -3.51 25.13 8.48
CA ALA A 115 -3.08 24.45 9.70
C ALA A 115 -4.05 23.34 10.15
N CYS A 116 -4.69 22.65 9.19
CA CYS A 116 -5.67 21.61 9.42
C CYS A 116 -5.07 20.23 9.14
N MET A 117 -4.84 19.45 10.18
CA MET A 117 -4.44 18.04 10.05
C MET A 117 -5.65 17.17 9.77
N ASN A 118 -5.45 16.08 9.02
CA ASN A 118 -6.49 15.12 8.69
C ASN A 118 -5.94 13.68 8.77
N GLY A 119 -6.71 12.77 9.36
CA GLY A 119 -6.34 11.38 9.54
C GLY A 119 -6.93 10.41 8.50
N LEU A 120 -7.51 10.92 7.42
CA LEU A 120 -8.13 10.08 6.39
C LEU A 120 -7.15 9.06 5.79
N VAL A 121 -7.64 7.84 5.64
CA VAL A 121 -6.93 6.75 4.94
C VAL A 121 -7.55 6.56 3.57
N MET A 122 -6.72 6.52 2.54
CA MET A 122 -7.11 6.09 1.21
C MET A 122 -6.58 4.67 0.95
N LEU A 123 -7.47 3.72 0.67
CA LEU A 123 -7.10 2.38 0.21
C LEU A 123 -7.25 2.33 -1.32
N LEU A 124 -6.14 2.13 -2.00
CA LEU A 124 -6.03 2.21 -3.45
C LEU A 124 -5.52 0.89 -4.02
N PRO A 125 -6.40 -0.01 -4.50
CA PRO A 125 -5.96 -1.25 -5.14
C PRO A 125 -5.00 -0.98 -6.29
N HIS A 126 -3.79 -1.54 -6.18
CA HIS A 126 -2.68 -1.29 -7.10
C HIS A 126 -1.90 -2.58 -7.36
N GLY A 127 -1.47 -2.77 -8.58
CA GLY A 127 -0.64 -3.91 -8.99
C GLY A 127 -0.89 -4.28 -10.45
N TYR A 128 0.18 -4.62 -11.14
CA TYR A 128 0.16 -4.98 -12.55
C TYR A 128 -0.10 -6.48 -12.69
N GLU A 129 -1.33 -6.85 -13.03
CA GLU A 129 -1.82 -8.23 -13.06
C GLU A 129 -2.52 -8.61 -14.37
N GLY A 130 -2.26 -7.84 -15.44
CA GLY A 130 -2.83 -8.08 -16.75
C GLY A 130 -4.27 -7.62 -16.94
N GLN A 131 -4.79 -6.80 -16.03
CA GLN A 131 -6.18 -6.31 -16.04
C GLN A 131 -6.41 -5.06 -16.89
N GLY A 132 -5.39 -4.58 -17.61
CA GLY A 132 -5.48 -3.41 -18.48
C GLY A 132 -5.13 -2.09 -17.81
N ALA A 133 -5.30 -0.99 -18.54
CA ALA A 133 -4.82 0.32 -18.17
C ALA A 133 -5.57 0.94 -16.97
N GLU A 134 -6.87 0.68 -16.86
CA GLU A 134 -7.73 1.28 -15.83
C GLU A 134 -7.82 0.45 -14.54
N HIS A 135 -7.12 -0.68 -14.43
CA HIS A 135 -7.22 -1.62 -13.31
C HIS A 135 -5.86 -2.08 -12.79
N SER A 136 -4.80 -1.31 -13.06
CA SER A 136 -3.42 -1.67 -12.72
C SER A 136 -2.74 -0.67 -11.82
N SER A 137 -2.87 0.63 -12.08
CA SER A 137 -2.09 1.66 -11.40
C SER A 137 -2.95 2.68 -10.66
N ALA A 138 -2.75 2.78 -9.36
CA ALA A 138 -3.26 3.89 -8.57
C ALA A 138 -2.39 5.18 -8.69
N ARG A 139 -1.54 5.25 -9.71
CA ARG A 139 -0.73 6.43 -10.01
C ARG A 139 0.13 6.89 -8.83
N LEU A 140 0.96 5.99 -8.35
CA LEU A 140 1.90 6.19 -7.25
C LEU A 140 2.70 7.49 -7.40
N GLU A 141 3.18 7.77 -8.59
CA GLU A 141 3.94 8.97 -8.96
C GLU A 141 3.22 10.26 -8.63
N ARG A 142 1.88 10.31 -8.75
CA ARG A 142 1.10 11.52 -8.48
C ARG A 142 1.13 11.88 -7.01
N PHE A 143 0.99 10.91 -6.12
CA PHE A 143 1.11 11.14 -4.69
C PHE A 143 2.55 11.51 -4.30
N LEU A 144 3.54 10.79 -4.82
CA LEU A 144 4.94 11.04 -4.51
C LEU A 144 5.45 12.39 -5.02
N SER A 145 4.89 12.91 -6.13
CA SER A 145 5.22 14.25 -6.62
C SER A 145 4.73 15.37 -5.69
N GLN A 146 3.70 15.09 -4.89
CA GLN A 146 3.07 16.05 -3.97
C GLN A 146 3.55 15.91 -2.52
N CYS A 147 4.48 14.97 -2.26
CA CYS A 147 5.07 14.76 -0.93
C CYS A 147 6.06 15.87 -0.58
N ALA A 148 5.80 16.57 0.52
CA ALA A 148 6.67 17.61 1.08
C ALA A 148 6.36 17.80 2.58
N GLU A 149 7.37 18.14 3.39
CA GLU A 149 7.20 18.56 4.79
C GLU A 149 6.39 17.58 5.65
N ASP A 150 6.51 16.29 5.35
CA ASP A 150 5.78 15.19 6.00
C ASP A 150 4.25 15.38 5.98
N ASN A 151 3.72 15.97 4.90
CA ASN A 151 2.30 16.29 4.74
C ASN A 151 1.38 15.07 4.68
N ILE A 152 1.85 13.97 4.11
CA ILE A 152 1.11 12.69 3.99
C ILE A 152 2.02 11.51 4.29
N GLN A 153 1.43 10.31 4.33
CA GLN A 153 2.16 9.04 4.36
C GLN A 153 1.80 8.23 3.11
N VAL A 154 2.79 7.59 2.51
CA VAL A 154 2.60 6.73 1.32
C VAL A 154 3.22 5.38 1.59
N VAL A 155 2.39 4.32 1.58
CA VAL A 155 2.82 2.96 1.90
C VAL A 155 2.29 1.93 0.89
N ASN A 156 3.04 0.84 0.74
CA ASN A 156 2.67 -0.31 -0.09
C ASN A 156 3.08 -1.59 0.65
N CYS A 157 2.18 -2.08 1.51
CA CYS A 157 2.46 -3.19 2.41
C CYS A 157 2.49 -4.54 1.69
N THR A 158 3.51 -5.35 1.99
CA THR A 158 3.68 -6.69 1.42
C THR A 158 3.28 -7.83 2.37
N THR A 159 2.93 -7.53 3.62
CA THR A 159 2.48 -8.55 4.59
C THR A 159 1.19 -8.14 5.29
N PRO A 160 0.34 -9.11 5.70
CA PRO A 160 -0.86 -8.83 6.49
C PRO A 160 -0.58 -8.11 7.81
N ALA A 161 0.53 -8.45 8.50
CA ALA A 161 0.90 -7.81 9.75
C ALA A 161 1.30 -6.35 9.54
N ASN A 162 2.05 -6.05 8.49
CA ASN A 162 2.43 -4.66 8.23
C ASN A 162 1.22 -3.79 7.88
N PHE A 163 0.26 -4.34 7.13
CA PHE A 163 -1.01 -3.66 6.86
C PHE A 163 -1.85 -3.47 8.14
N PHE A 164 -1.92 -4.48 8.99
CA PHE A 164 -2.54 -4.37 10.32
C PHE A 164 -1.93 -3.24 11.15
N HIS A 165 -0.61 -3.19 11.23
CA HIS A 165 0.08 -2.21 12.05
C HIS A 165 -0.02 -0.79 11.50
N VAL A 166 0.00 -0.57 10.19
CA VAL A 166 -0.12 0.78 9.62
C VAL A 166 -1.49 1.38 9.87
N LEU A 167 -2.56 0.59 9.81
CA LEU A 167 -3.91 1.05 10.11
C LEU A 167 -4.06 1.41 11.59
N ARG A 168 -3.50 0.60 12.48
CA ARG A 168 -3.49 0.90 13.92
C ARG A 168 -2.64 2.13 14.22
N ARG A 169 -1.44 2.23 13.62
CA ARG A 169 -0.55 3.39 13.75
C ARG A 169 -1.27 4.70 13.44
N GLN A 170 -2.12 4.71 12.42
CA GLN A 170 -2.85 5.89 11.96
C GLN A 170 -3.67 6.56 13.07
N VAL A 171 -4.26 5.79 13.97
CA VAL A 171 -5.07 6.31 15.08
C VAL A 171 -4.28 6.46 16.38
N LYS A 172 -3.26 5.60 16.57
CA LYS A 172 -2.45 5.58 17.80
C LYS A 172 -1.43 6.71 17.89
N TRP A 173 -1.03 7.30 16.78
CA TRP A 173 -0.14 8.46 16.80
C TRP A 173 -0.80 9.70 17.41
N PRO A 174 -0.03 10.57 18.10
CA PRO A 174 -0.58 11.79 18.74
C PRO A 174 -0.92 12.91 17.75
N PHE A 175 -0.70 12.70 16.47
CA PHE A 175 -1.00 13.64 15.38
C PHE A 175 -1.78 12.93 14.26
N ARG A 176 -2.29 13.71 13.31
CA ARG A 176 -3.05 13.19 12.17
C ARG A 176 -2.38 13.63 10.87
N LYS A 177 -2.03 12.68 10.02
CA LYS A 177 -1.54 12.89 8.65
C LYS A 177 -2.29 11.93 7.73
N PRO A 178 -2.73 12.35 6.55
CA PRO A 178 -3.36 11.44 5.61
C PRO A 178 -2.46 10.24 5.28
N LEU A 179 -3.07 9.08 5.15
CA LEU A 179 -2.39 7.83 4.83
C LEU A 179 -2.87 7.28 3.49
N ILE A 180 -1.98 7.20 2.53
CA ILE A 180 -2.22 6.60 1.22
C ILE A 180 -1.65 5.18 1.23
N VAL A 181 -2.52 4.19 1.10
CA VAL A 181 -2.14 2.77 1.08
C VAL A 181 -2.39 2.20 -0.31
N PHE A 182 -1.35 1.80 -0.98
CA PHE A 182 -1.45 0.99 -2.19
C PHE A 182 -1.76 -0.44 -1.78
N THR A 183 -3.02 -0.85 -1.95
CA THR A 183 -3.51 -2.14 -1.45
C THR A 183 -3.34 -3.25 -2.48
N PRO A 184 -3.10 -4.48 -2.01
CA PRO A 184 -2.90 -5.62 -2.89
C PRO A 184 -4.22 -6.10 -3.51
N LYS A 185 -4.10 -6.79 -4.64
CA LYS A 185 -5.16 -7.57 -5.29
C LYS A 185 -4.85 -9.06 -5.22
N SER A 186 -3.90 -9.56 -6.00
CA SER A 186 -3.50 -10.98 -5.97
C SER A 186 -2.89 -11.42 -4.64
N LEU A 187 -2.18 -10.54 -3.94
CA LEU A 187 -1.60 -10.86 -2.63
C LEU A 187 -2.65 -11.18 -1.56
N LEU A 188 -3.90 -10.79 -1.74
CA LEU A 188 -5.01 -11.16 -0.84
C LEU A 188 -5.17 -12.68 -0.69
N ARG A 189 -4.72 -13.45 -1.69
CA ARG A 189 -4.79 -14.92 -1.73
C ARG A 189 -3.44 -15.59 -1.98
N HIS A 190 -2.35 -14.82 -1.97
CA HIS A 190 -1.03 -15.35 -2.28
C HIS A 190 -0.52 -16.23 -1.13
N PRO A 191 -0.12 -17.50 -1.38
CA PRO A 191 0.21 -18.46 -0.32
C PRO A 191 1.41 -18.06 0.54
N LYS A 192 2.32 -17.26 0.02
CA LYS A 192 3.48 -16.75 0.77
C LYS A 192 3.23 -15.39 1.44
N CYS A 193 2.12 -14.71 1.13
CA CYS A 193 1.76 -13.44 1.75
C CYS A 193 0.98 -13.71 3.05
N VAL A 194 1.69 -14.18 4.06
CA VAL A 194 1.13 -14.57 5.36
C VAL A 194 1.88 -13.90 6.50
N SER A 195 1.28 -13.89 7.68
CA SER A 195 1.89 -13.40 8.92
C SER A 195 1.50 -14.33 10.07
N THR A 196 2.37 -14.45 11.06
CA THR A 196 2.09 -15.20 12.28
C THR A 196 1.25 -14.37 13.25
N MET A 197 0.66 -15.02 14.25
CA MET A 197 -0.03 -14.32 15.35
C MET A 197 0.94 -13.44 16.14
N ASP A 198 2.20 -13.86 16.28
CA ASP A 198 3.22 -13.07 16.94
C ASP A 198 3.58 -11.79 16.17
N ASP A 199 3.61 -11.85 14.84
CA ASP A 199 3.81 -10.65 14.00
C ASP A 199 2.70 -9.61 14.24
N LEU A 200 1.47 -10.05 14.46
CA LEU A 200 0.33 -9.18 14.75
C LEU A 200 0.35 -8.68 16.21
N ALA A 201 0.63 -9.58 17.18
CA ALA A 201 0.49 -9.27 18.60
C ALA A 201 1.69 -8.49 19.18
N LYS A 202 2.91 -8.78 18.70
CA LYS A 202 4.17 -8.26 19.24
C LYS A 202 4.92 -7.38 18.24
N GLY A 203 4.49 -7.37 16.98
CA GLY A 203 5.12 -6.61 15.90
C GLY A 203 4.80 -5.11 15.94
N ARG A 204 5.27 -4.43 14.92
CA ARG A 204 5.00 -3.02 14.63
C ARG A 204 5.06 -2.80 13.13
N PHE A 205 4.62 -1.64 12.67
CA PHE A 205 4.86 -1.25 11.28
C PHE A 205 6.35 -1.14 10.99
N THR A 206 6.80 -1.84 9.95
CA THR A 206 8.18 -1.89 9.51
C THR A 206 8.30 -1.19 8.15
N GLU A 207 9.08 -0.12 8.09
CA GLU A 207 9.22 0.72 6.90
C GLU A 207 10.01 0.04 5.79
N VAL A 208 10.99 -0.79 6.17
CA VAL A 208 11.89 -1.51 5.27
C VAL A 208 12.13 -2.91 5.79
N TYR A 209 11.88 -3.93 4.99
CA TYR A 209 12.25 -5.30 5.31
C TYR A 209 13.55 -5.69 4.62
N ASP A 210 14.50 -6.14 5.41
CA ASP A 210 15.72 -6.80 4.94
C ASP A 210 15.42 -8.20 4.36
N ASP A 211 16.34 -8.73 3.61
CA ASP A 211 16.28 -10.09 3.10
C ASP A 211 16.91 -11.08 4.08
N ALA A 212 16.08 -11.74 4.87
CA ALA A 212 16.52 -12.73 5.85
C ALA A 212 16.95 -14.08 5.23
N PHE A 213 16.76 -14.28 3.93
CA PHE A 213 16.93 -15.58 3.29
C PHE A 213 18.23 -15.72 2.50
N VAL A 214 19.08 -14.69 2.47
CA VAL A 214 20.33 -14.71 1.73
C VAL A 214 21.55 -14.70 2.63
N ASN A 215 22.62 -15.36 2.20
CA ASN A 215 23.93 -15.17 2.79
C ASN A 215 24.54 -13.85 2.29
N LYS A 216 24.50 -12.82 3.11
CA LYS A 216 24.91 -11.46 2.76
C LYS A 216 26.33 -11.35 2.17
N LYS A 217 27.24 -12.25 2.56
CA LYS A 217 28.61 -12.32 2.01
C LYS A 217 28.67 -12.78 0.56
N LYS A 218 27.63 -13.44 0.06
CA LYS A 218 27.53 -13.88 -1.35
C LYS A 218 26.79 -12.90 -2.25
N VAL A 219 26.14 -11.91 -1.67
CA VAL A 219 25.32 -10.95 -2.40
C VAL A 219 26.20 -10.02 -3.22
N LYS A 220 25.90 -9.90 -4.51
CA LYS A 220 26.53 -8.98 -5.46
C LYS A 220 25.62 -7.82 -5.86
N LYS A 221 24.31 -8.02 -5.70
CA LYS A 221 23.28 -7.06 -6.07
C LYS A 221 22.20 -7.00 -5.00
N VAL A 222 21.85 -5.81 -4.54
CA VAL A 222 20.69 -5.58 -3.69
C VAL A 222 19.62 -4.92 -4.54
N THR A 223 18.49 -5.59 -4.69
CA THR A 223 17.33 -5.10 -5.40
C THR A 223 16.28 -4.64 -4.39
N MET A 224 16.01 -3.34 -4.38
CA MET A 224 14.93 -2.75 -3.61
C MET A 224 13.67 -2.68 -4.47
N CYS A 225 12.52 -3.01 -3.92
CA CYS A 225 11.22 -2.92 -4.59
C CYS A 225 10.11 -2.64 -3.58
N SER A 226 8.92 -2.37 -4.08
CA SER A 226 7.71 -2.13 -3.29
C SER A 226 6.56 -3.00 -3.82
N GLY A 227 5.66 -3.40 -2.92
CA GLY A 227 4.44 -4.12 -3.29
C GLY A 227 4.67 -5.54 -3.82
N LYS A 228 3.72 -5.99 -4.67
CA LYS A 228 3.66 -7.39 -5.11
C LYS A 228 4.86 -7.87 -5.93
N LEU A 229 5.61 -6.95 -6.58
CA LEU A 229 6.79 -7.32 -7.36
C LEU A 229 7.80 -8.13 -6.55
N TYR A 230 7.86 -7.89 -5.24
CA TYR A 230 8.69 -8.68 -4.34
C TYR A 230 8.40 -10.18 -4.48
N TYR A 231 7.14 -10.59 -4.55
CA TYR A 231 6.78 -12.00 -4.62
C TYR A 231 7.10 -12.62 -5.98
N ASP A 232 6.97 -11.85 -7.06
CA ASP A 232 7.37 -12.29 -8.41
C ASP A 232 8.89 -12.50 -8.48
N LEU A 233 9.66 -11.57 -7.90
CA LEU A 233 11.12 -11.69 -7.80
C LEU A 233 11.53 -12.83 -6.86
N LEU A 234 10.84 -13.01 -5.73
CA LEU A 234 11.11 -14.11 -4.80
C LEU A 234 10.92 -15.47 -5.47
N ALA A 235 9.82 -15.66 -6.19
CA ALA A 235 9.55 -16.88 -6.93
C ALA A 235 10.66 -17.16 -7.97
N ALA A 236 11.01 -16.16 -8.77
CA ALA A 236 12.08 -16.30 -9.77
C ALA A 236 13.45 -16.59 -9.14
N ARG A 237 13.76 -16.00 -7.98
CA ARG A 237 14.99 -16.27 -7.23
C ARG A 237 15.07 -17.73 -6.77
N GLU A 238 13.99 -18.23 -6.21
CA GLU A 238 13.90 -19.62 -5.73
C GLU A 238 13.99 -20.63 -6.89
N ASP A 239 13.25 -20.40 -7.96
CA ASP A 239 13.25 -21.27 -9.15
C ASP A 239 14.65 -21.37 -9.79
N ASN A 240 15.37 -20.26 -9.84
CA ASN A 240 16.71 -20.19 -10.41
C ASN A 240 17.82 -20.42 -9.37
N LYS A 241 17.49 -20.70 -8.11
CA LYS A 241 18.43 -20.93 -6.99
C LYS A 241 19.50 -19.84 -6.88
N ARG A 242 19.11 -18.57 -7.06
CA ARG A 242 20.04 -17.42 -7.01
C ARG A 242 20.32 -17.03 -5.56
N GLU A 243 21.57 -16.97 -5.19
CA GLU A 243 22.06 -16.57 -3.84
C GLU A 243 22.78 -15.21 -3.86
N ASP A 244 23.02 -14.66 -5.03
CA ASP A 244 23.81 -13.45 -5.25
C ASP A 244 22.97 -12.17 -5.36
N VAL A 245 21.64 -12.27 -5.28
CA VAL A 245 20.71 -11.12 -5.33
C VAL A 245 19.86 -11.10 -4.06
N ALA A 246 19.99 -10.03 -3.28
CA ALA A 246 19.12 -9.76 -2.15
C ALA A 246 17.89 -8.95 -2.57
N LEU A 247 16.75 -9.22 -1.96
CA LEU A 247 15.47 -8.55 -2.21
C LEU A 247 15.03 -7.77 -0.97
N VAL A 248 15.19 -6.47 -0.98
CA VAL A 248 14.80 -5.55 0.10
C VAL A 248 13.46 -4.92 -0.23
N ARG A 249 12.50 -4.98 0.71
CA ARG A 249 11.17 -4.41 0.53
C ARG A 249 11.07 -3.04 1.17
N VAL A 250 10.75 -2.03 0.39
CA VAL A 250 10.45 -0.67 0.88
C VAL A 250 8.94 -0.55 1.00
N GLU A 251 8.44 -0.69 2.23
CA GLU A 251 7.00 -0.67 2.55
C GLU A 251 6.46 0.74 2.68
N GLN A 252 7.27 1.67 3.20
CA GLN A 252 6.94 3.08 3.27
C GLN A 252 7.78 3.85 2.25
N LEU A 253 7.09 4.53 1.33
CA LEU A 253 7.72 5.37 0.33
C LEU A 253 7.83 6.82 0.77
N TYR A 254 6.89 7.28 1.60
CA TYR A 254 6.94 8.60 2.20
C TYR A 254 6.29 8.63 3.59
N PRO A 255 6.85 9.33 4.62
CA PRO A 255 8.20 9.92 4.59
C PRO A 255 9.27 8.90 4.22
N PHE A 256 10.26 9.33 3.41
CA PHE A 256 11.23 8.40 2.85
C PHE A 256 12.15 7.82 3.94
N PRO A 257 12.20 6.50 4.12
CA PRO A 257 12.88 5.85 5.24
C PRO A 257 14.38 5.67 4.99
N GLN A 258 15.10 6.74 4.63
CA GLN A 258 16.52 6.70 4.27
C GLN A 258 17.35 5.99 5.34
N LYS A 259 17.12 6.32 6.62
CA LYS A 259 17.88 5.74 7.73
C LYS A 259 17.68 4.21 7.81
N ALA A 260 16.46 3.74 7.71
CA ALA A 260 16.17 2.31 7.76
C ALA A 260 16.76 1.56 6.54
N ILE A 261 16.76 2.20 5.37
CA ILE A 261 17.41 1.66 4.18
C ILE A 261 18.92 1.59 4.39
N ASP A 262 19.55 2.65 4.90
CA ASP A 262 20.99 2.70 5.16
C ASP A 262 21.41 1.64 6.19
N GLU A 263 20.62 1.42 7.24
CA GLU A 263 20.82 0.37 8.23
C GLU A 263 20.81 -1.03 7.57
N VAL A 264 19.86 -1.30 6.68
CA VAL A 264 19.81 -2.56 5.93
C VAL A 264 21.01 -2.67 4.98
N LEU A 265 21.30 -1.63 4.21
CA LEU A 265 22.39 -1.65 3.24
C LEU A 265 23.77 -1.79 3.88
N SER A 266 23.96 -1.27 5.09
CA SER A 266 25.23 -1.41 5.85
C SER A 266 25.59 -2.85 6.21
N THR A 267 24.64 -3.78 6.08
CA THR A 267 24.85 -5.21 6.35
C THR A 267 25.42 -5.97 5.14
N PHE A 268 25.49 -5.35 3.98
CA PHE A 268 26.05 -5.91 2.75
C PHE A 268 27.44 -5.34 2.46
N ASP A 269 28.17 -5.99 1.54
CA ASP A 269 29.48 -5.48 1.07
C ASP A 269 29.32 -4.12 0.39
N ASP A 270 30.33 -3.26 0.57
CA ASP A 270 30.32 -1.91 -0.01
C ASP A 270 30.28 -1.88 -1.55
N ASN A 271 30.69 -2.94 -2.21
CA ASN A 271 30.76 -3.03 -3.66
C ASN A 271 29.48 -3.61 -4.31
N VAL A 272 28.45 -3.94 -3.52
CA VAL A 272 27.20 -4.46 -4.09
C VAL A 272 26.54 -3.44 -5.03
N ALA A 273 26.01 -3.92 -6.14
CA ALA A 273 25.22 -3.09 -7.03
C ALA A 273 23.84 -2.81 -6.41
N LEU A 274 23.37 -1.56 -6.47
CA LEU A 274 22.06 -1.19 -5.97
C LEU A 274 21.08 -0.98 -7.12
N VAL A 275 19.92 -1.61 -7.04
CA VAL A 275 18.87 -1.55 -8.05
C VAL A 275 17.53 -1.23 -7.37
N TRP A 276 16.79 -0.30 -7.94
CA TRP A 276 15.35 -0.15 -7.73
C TRP A 276 14.60 -0.89 -8.82
N ALA A 277 13.72 -1.81 -8.45
CA ALA A 277 12.85 -2.51 -9.40
C ALA A 277 11.38 -2.11 -9.17
N GLN A 278 10.69 -1.78 -10.24
CA GLN A 278 9.27 -1.43 -10.21
C GLN A 278 8.52 -2.02 -11.41
N GLU A 279 7.21 -2.23 -11.26
CA GLU A 279 6.33 -2.74 -12.33
C GLU A 279 5.87 -1.63 -13.27
N GLU A 280 5.84 -0.41 -12.78
CA GLU A 280 5.42 0.77 -13.50
C GLU A 280 6.42 1.11 -14.62
N PRO A 281 5.96 1.84 -15.66
CA PRO A 281 6.86 2.48 -16.62
C PRO A 281 7.87 3.40 -15.94
N SER A 282 9.02 3.63 -16.58
CA SER A 282 10.10 4.45 -16.02
C SER A 282 9.71 5.90 -15.70
N ASN A 283 8.72 6.44 -16.41
CA ASN A 283 8.15 7.78 -16.17
C ASN A 283 6.99 7.77 -15.15
N MET A 284 6.74 6.67 -14.49
CA MET A 284 5.70 6.47 -13.49
C MET A 284 6.28 5.74 -12.26
N GLY A 285 5.44 5.47 -11.25
CA GLY A 285 5.85 4.78 -10.04
C GLY A 285 6.74 5.63 -9.15
N ALA A 286 7.69 5.00 -8.47
CA ALA A 286 8.53 5.67 -7.48
C ALA A 286 9.86 6.20 -8.04
N TRP A 287 10.23 5.87 -9.27
CA TRP A 287 11.59 6.15 -9.76
C TRP A 287 11.97 7.63 -9.75
N ASP A 288 11.14 8.53 -10.29
CA ASP A 288 11.44 9.97 -10.31
C ASP A 288 11.52 10.55 -8.88
N PHE A 289 10.68 10.07 -7.97
CA PHE A 289 10.76 10.45 -6.57
C PHE A 289 12.09 10.01 -5.95
N LEU A 290 12.52 8.79 -6.21
CA LEU A 290 13.79 8.26 -5.71
C LEU A 290 14.98 9.03 -6.27
N GLN A 291 14.99 9.39 -7.55
CA GLN A 291 16.07 10.22 -8.11
C GLN A 291 16.24 11.55 -7.38
N ARG A 292 15.14 12.12 -6.89
CA ARG A 292 15.15 13.39 -6.14
C ARG A 292 15.54 13.21 -4.67
N THR A 293 15.12 12.12 -4.04
CA THR A 293 15.22 11.94 -2.58
C THR A 293 16.36 11.04 -2.14
N TRP A 294 16.82 10.14 -2.98
CA TRP A 294 17.86 9.17 -2.67
C TRP A 294 19.20 9.84 -2.34
N LYS A 295 19.73 9.52 -1.17
CA LYS A 295 21.02 10.00 -0.69
C LYS A 295 21.92 8.79 -0.41
N GLY A 296 22.48 8.23 -1.47
CA GLY A 296 23.32 7.04 -1.34
C GLY A 296 24.18 6.79 -2.57
N LYS A 297 24.74 5.60 -2.64
CA LYS A 297 25.48 5.13 -3.81
C LYS A 297 24.60 5.15 -5.06
N LYS A 298 25.21 5.07 -6.23
CA LYS A 298 24.49 5.02 -7.50
C LYS A 298 23.42 3.93 -7.47
N LEU A 299 22.17 4.33 -7.71
CA LEU A 299 21.03 3.45 -7.82
C LEU A 299 20.64 3.30 -9.29
N ALA A 300 20.57 2.05 -9.78
CA ALA A 300 20.05 1.76 -11.12
C ALA A 300 18.55 1.49 -11.05
N CYS A 301 17.84 1.65 -12.17
CA CYS A 301 16.41 1.35 -12.26
C CYS A 301 16.16 0.18 -13.21
N VAL A 302 15.31 -0.75 -12.78
CA VAL A 302 14.71 -1.78 -13.61
C VAL A 302 13.20 -1.58 -13.61
N SER A 303 12.65 -1.26 -14.79
CA SER A 303 11.25 -0.90 -14.95
C SER A 303 10.76 -1.26 -16.36
N ARG A 304 9.50 -1.03 -16.64
CA ARG A 304 9.01 -0.97 -18.03
C ARG A 304 9.53 0.27 -18.73
N HIS A 305 9.57 0.23 -20.06
CA HIS A 305 9.83 1.45 -20.85
C HIS A 305 8.79 2.51 -20.52
N GLU A 306 9.18 3.77 -20.69
CA GLU A 306 8.27 4.92 -20.60
C GLU A 306 7.01 4.71 -21.46
N SER A 307 5.88 5.18 -20.98
CA SER A 307 4.61 4.97 -21.65
C SER A 307 3.60 6.05 -21.24
N GLY A 308 2.76 6.48 -22.18
CA GLY A 308 1.63 7.34 -21.88
C GLY A 308 0.46 6.60 -21.18
N SER A 309 0.45 5.25 -21.22
CA SER A 309 -0.51 4.40 -20.53
C SER A 309 0.18 3.57 -19.46
N PRO A 310 -0.40 3.41 -18.26
CA PRO A 310 0.25 2.65 -17.20
C PRO A 310 0.43 1.18 -17.57
N ALA A 311 -0.53 0.55 -18.22
CA ALA A 311 -0.50 -0.86 -18.53
C ALA A 311 -1.08 -1.19 -19.91
N SER A 312 -0.77 -2.39 -20.39
CA SER A 312 -1.28 -2.92 -21.66
C SER A 312 -2.60 -3.67 -21.44
N GLY A 313 -3.56 -3.50 -22.36
CA GLY A 313 -4.76 -4.32 -22.42
C GLY A 313 -4.54 -5.76 -22.90
N SER A 314 -3.33 -6.12 -23.32
CA SER A 314 -2.97 -7.46 -23.78
C SER A 314 -2.26 -8.27 -22.69
N MET A 315 -2.85 -9.39 -22.28
CA MET A 315 -2.25 -10.33 -21.32
C MET A 315 -0.88 -10.85 -21.81
N LYS A 316 -0.73 -11.16 -23.09
CA LYS A 316 0.55 -11.60 -23.68
C LYS A 316 1.64 -10.54 -23.54
N ARG A 317 1.31 -9.27 -23.82
CA ARG A 317 2.26 -8.16 -23.63
C ARG A 317 2.58 -7.93 -22.16
N PHE A 318 1.60 -8.06 -21.28
CA PHE A 318 1.82 -7.98 -19.83
C PHE A 318 2.84 -9.01 -19.39
N GLN A 319 2.63 -10.29 -19.73
CA GLN A 319 3.54 -11.40 -19.37
C GLN A 319 4.97 -11.17 -19.89
N GLN A 320 5.11 -10.72 -21.14
CA GLN A 320 6.41 -10.42 -21.73
C GLN A 320 7.15 -9.29 -20.96
N ARG A 321 6.43 -8.22 -20.62
CA ARG A 321 7.01 -7.08 -19.91
C ARG A 321 7.36 -7.43 -18.46
N GLN A 322 6.52 -8.22 -17.79
CA GLN A 322 6.79 -8.69 -16.44
C GLN A 322 8.01 -9.59 -16.40
N LYS A 323 8.07 -10.55 -17.34
CA LYS A 323 9.24 -11.42 -17.51
C LYS A 323 10.51 -10.62 -17.75
N LEU A 324 10.47 -9.58 -18.59
CA LEU A 324 11.63 -8.73 -18.89
C LEU A 324 12.17 -8.04 -17.62
N ILE A 325 11.29 -7.51 -16.74
CA ILE A 325 11.71 -6.93 -15.48
C ILE A 325 12.44 -7.97 -14.63
N ILE A 326 11.81 -9.14 -14.45
CA ILE A 326 12.36 -10.23 -13.65
C ILE A 326 13.73 -10.67 -14.19
N ASP A 327 13.80 -10.97 -15.48
CA ASP A 327 15.05 -11.41 -16.13
C ASP A 327 16.16 -10.34 -15.97
N THR A 328 15.83 -9.04 -16.09
CA THR A 328 16.79 -7.94 -15.94
C THR A 328 17.31 -7.81 -14.50
N VAL A 329 16.47 -8.06 -13.50
CA VAL A 329 16.90 -8.05 -12.10
C VAL A 329 17.94 -9.15 -11.84
N PHE A 330 17.80 -10.31 -12.45
CA PHE A 330 18.70 -11.46 -12.23
C PHE A 330 19.85 -11.57 -13.24
N ASN A 331 19.94 -10.75 -14.25
CA ASN A 331 21.09 -10.64 -15.14
C ASN A 331 22.06 -9.54 -14.68
#